data_69b02bdf5a409851fc477509f7a9dacf
#
_entry.id   69b02bdf5a409851fc477509f7a9dacf
#
_cell.length_a   1.000
_cell.length_b   1.000
_cell.length_c   1.000
_cell.angle_alpha   90.00
_cell.angle_beta   90.00
_cell.angle_gamma   90.00
#
_symmetry.space_group_name_H-M   'P 1'
#
loop_
_entity.id
_entity.type
_entity.pdbx_description
1 polymer ?
#
loop_
_entity_poly.entity_id
_entity_poly.type
_entity_poly.pdbx_seq_one_letter_code
_entity_poly.pdbx_strand_id
1 'polypeptide(L)'
;MKRIKQTGLDQVGGKAYHLLKMQAAGLPVPDFAVFAFDFFQKSASSADLERMEAAYRSGELDLSQLSQQLQDWAREQFSQEDLTAAESWVHKEFSQTDSRFAVRSSATIEDGKASSFTGQFETQLNVKPDGLKEAIQATLLSLYPESALTY
;
A
#
# COMPACT_ATOMS: atom_id res chain seq x y z
N MET A 1 8.34 3.37 -15.06
CA MET A 1 8.11 3.76 -13.66
C MET A 1 8.63 5.17 -13.45
N LYS A 2 7.82 6.10 -12.98
CA LYS A 2 8.23 7.50 -12.80
C LYS A 2 8.67 7.71 -11.36
N ARG A 3 9.88 8.23 -11.13
CA ARG A 3 10.24 8.86 -9.86
C ARG A 3 9.25 10.00 -9.64
N ILE A 4 8.39 9.88 -8.63
CA ILE A 4 7.39 10.90 -8.33
C ILE A 4 8.13 12.07 -7.68
N LYS A 5 8.45 13.10 -8.46
CA LYS A 5 9.15 14.31 -7.98
C LYS A 5 8.20 15.43 -7.51
N GLN A 6 6.95 15.43 -7.94
CA GLN A 6 5.93 16.40 -7.52
C GLN A 6 4.55 15.77 -7.72
N THR A 7 3.93 15.30 -6.64
CA THR A 7 2.60 14.71 -6.64
C THR A 7 1.82 15.25 -5.45
N GLY A 8 0.52 15.43 -5.66
CA GLY A 8 -0.40 15.85 -4.61
C GLY A 8 -0.60 14.79 -3.53
N LEU A 9 -1.13 15.20 -2.39
CA LEU A 9 -1.50 14.32 -1.27
C LEU A 9 -2.44 13.18 -1.69
N ASP A 10 -3.35 13.48 -2.60
CA ASP A 10 -4.34 12.58 -3.19
C ASP A 10 -3.74 11.41 -3.99
N GLN A 11 -2.50 11.56 -4.46
CA GLN A 11 -1.85 10.56 -5.31
C GLN A 11 -0.89 9.65 -4.55
N VAL A 12 -0.33 10.10 -3.43
CA VAL A 12 0.73 9.37 -2.72
C VAL A 12 0.42 9.10 -1.25
N GLY A 13 -0.67 9.67 -0.72
CA GLY A 13 -1.00 9.58 0.70
C GLY A 13 -0.06 10.39 1.60
N GLY A 14 -0.45 10.56 2.86
CA GLY A 14 0.18 11.49 3.78
C GLY A 14 1.63 11.17 4.11
N LYS A 15 1.95 9.92 4.39
CA LYS A 15 3.33 9.55 4.77
C LYS A 15 4.33 9.87 3.66
N ALA A 16 4.01 9.48 2.42
CA ALA A 16 4.87 9.75 1.27
C ALA A 16 4.90 11.24 0.94
N TYR A 17 3.77 11.93 1.03
CA TYR A 17 3.69 13.38 0.81
C TYR A 17 4.58 14.17 1.78
N HIS A 18 4.58 13.82 3.07
CA HIS A 18 5.44 14.46 4.06
C HIS A 18 6.92 14.19 3.80
N LEU A 19 7.31 12.97 3.41
CA LEU A 19 8.70 12.68 3.02
C LEU A 19 9.14 13.52 1.82
N LEU A 20 8.28 13.65 0.80
CA LEU A 20 8.55 14.50 -0.37
C LEU A 20 8.72 15.98 0.02
N LYS A 21 7.87 16.49 0.93
CA LYS A 21 7.99 17.87 1.44
C LYS A 21 9.28 18.09 2.24
N MET A 22 9.64 17.16 3.10
CA MET A 22 10.88 17.22 3.88
C MET A 22 12.10 17.22 2.94
N GLN A 23 12.12 16.34 1.94
CA GLN A 23 13.17 16.29 0.93
C GLN A 23 13.26 17.60 0.14
N ALA A 24 12.12 18.16 -0.28
CA ALA A 24 12.07 19.45 -1.01
C ALA A 24 12.53 20.62 -0.14
N ALA A 25 12.36 20.55 1.18
CA ALA A 25 12.86 21.52 2.15
C ALA A 25 14.35 21.36 2.50
N GLY A 26 15.05 20.39 1.89
CA GLY A 26 16.46 20.11 2.15
C GLY A 26 16.73 19.41 3.48
N LEU A 27 15.68 18.85 4.13
CA LEU A 27 15.85 18.08 5.35
C LEU A 27 16.42 16.69 5.04
N PRO A 28 17.24 16.12 5.94
CA PRO A 28 17.75 14.76 5.77
C PRO A 28 16.62 13.76 5.88
N VAL A 29 16.32 13.07 4.80
CA VAL A 29 15.39 11.95 4.74
C VAL A 29 16.10 10.73 4.16
N PRO A 30 15.75 9.51 4.58
CA PRO A 30 16.23 8.31 3.91
C PRO A 30 15.86 8.33 2.44
N ASP A 31 16.64 7.65 1.60
CA ASP A 31 16.23 7.40 0.23
C ASP A 31 14.93 6.58 0.23
N PHE A 32 13.98 6.94 -0.62
CA PHE A 32 12.69 6.27 -0.69
C PHE A 32 12.13 6.21 -2.11
N ALA A 33 11.25 5.25 -2.33
CA ALA A 33 10.43 5.13 -3.52
C ALA A 33 8.96 5.07 -3.12
N VAL A 34 8.09 5.60 -3.98
CA VAL A 34 6.65 5.52 -3.82
C VAL A 34 6.08 4.76 -5.02
N PHE A 35 5.33 3.71 -4.74
CA PHE A 35 4.56 2.99 -5.74
C PHE A 35 3.10 3.37 -5.56
N ALA A 36 2.51 3.98 -6.57
CA ALA A 36 1.09 4.27 -6.56
C ALA A 36 0.28 2.97 -6.62
N PHE A 37 -0.89 2.96 -6.02
CA PHE A 37 -1.72 1.75 -5.89
C PHE A 37 -2.10 1.16 -7.26
N ASP A 38 -2.38 2.01 -8.23
CA ASP A 38 -2.70 1.64 -9.62
C ASP A 38 -1.55 0.92 -10.36
N PHE A 39 -0.31 1.05 -9.87
CA PHE A 39 0.81 0.27 -10.38
C PHE A 39 0.64 -1.23 -10.19
N PHE A 40 0.00 -1.64 -9.08
CA PHE A 40 -0.19 -3.05 -8.75
C PHE A 40 -1.55 -3.59 -9.20
N GLN A 41 -2.45 -2.71 -9.59
CA GLN A 41 -3.83 -3.05 -9.90
C GLN A 41 -3.99 -3.33 -11.39
N LYS A 42 -4.14 -4.60 -11.76
CA LYS A 42 -4.67 -4.97 -13.07
C LYS A 42 -6.17 -4.81 -13.04
N SER A 43 -6.73 -3.89 -13.82
CA SER A 43 -8.16 -3.78 -14.17
C SER A 43 -9.13 -4.45 -13.17
N ALA A 44 -9.07 -4.05 -11.90
CA ALA A 44 -9.98 -4.57 -10.90
C ALA A 44 -11.42 -4.22 -11.30
N SER A 45 -12.26 -5.22 -11.40
CA SER A 45 -13.69 -5.01 -11.64
C SER A 45 -14.31 -4.33 -10.42
N SER A 46 -14.80 -3.11 -10.57
CA SER A 46 -15.57 -2.44 -9.51
C SER A 46 -16.80 -3.27 -9.10
N ALA A 47 -17.32 -4.09 -10.00
CA ALA A 47 -18.48 -4.94 -9.77
C ALA A 47 -18.27 -5.96 -8.64
N ASP A 48 -17.05 -6.48 -8.46
CA ASP A 48 -16.78 -7.42 -7.36
C ASP A 48 -16.78 -6.70 -6.02
N LEU A 49 -16.21 -5.52 -5.95
CA LEU A 49 -16.22 -4.69 -4.73
C LEU A 49 -17.65 -4.25 -4.38
N GLU A 50 -18.42 -3.80 -5.35
CA GLU A 50 -19.83 -3.41 -5.19
C GLU A 50 -20.69 -4.58 -4.68
N ARG A 51 -20.44 -5.80 -5.19
CA ARG A 51 -21.13 -7.02 -4.75
C ARG A 51 -20.80 -7.37 -3.30
N MET A 52 -19.53 -7.34 -2.91
CA MET A 52 -19.10 -7.60 -1.52
C MET A 52 -19.67 -6.57 -0.55
N GLU A 53 -19.65 -5.29 -0.94
CA GLU A 53 -20.23 -4.21 -0.15
C GLU A 53 -21.76 -4.39 0.02
N ALA A 54 -22.48 -4.75 -1.04
CA ALA A 54 -23.90 -5.00 -0.99
C ALA A 54 -24.25 -6.19 -0.08
N ALA A 55 -23.50 -7.28 -0.16
CA ALA A 55 -23.68 -8.47 0.68
C ALA A 55 -23.42 -8.16 2.17
N TYR A 56 -22.43 -7.33 2.47
CA TYR A 56 -22.21 -6.85 3.83
C TYR A 56 -23.36 -5.96 4.34
N ARG A 57 -23.81 -4.99 3.53
CA ARG A 57 -24.92 -4.09 3.89
C ARG A 57 -26.25 -4.82 4.08
N SER A 58 -26.48 -5.91 3.36
CA SER A 58 -27.68 -6.74 3.50
C SER A 58 -27.62 -7.69 4.72
N GLY A 59 -26.47 -7.82 5.37
CA GLY A 59 -26.25 -8.78 6.46
C GLY A 59 -26.01 -10.21 6.01
N GLU A 60 -25.78 -10.44 4.71
CA GLU A 60 -25.39 -11.74 4.15
C GLU A 60 -23.95 -12.10 4.53
N LEU A 61 -23.06 -11.09 4.62
CA LEU A 61 -21.69 -11.21 5.10
C LEU A 61 -21.54 -10.48 6.43
N ASP A 62 -20.82 -11.08 7.37
CA ASP A 62 -20.28 -10.37 8.52
C ASP A 62 -18.97 -9.66 8.18
N LEU A 63 -18.45 -8.87 9.11
CA LEU A 63 -17.25 -8.06 8.90
C LEU A 63 -16.01 -8.93 8.65
N SER A 64 -15.89 -10.06 9.35
CA SER A 64 -14.76 -10.99 9.19
C SER A 64 -14.77 -11.62 7.80
N GLN A 65 -15.95 -12.04 7.36
CA GLN A 65 -16.15 -12.60 6.02
C GLN A 65 -15.87 -11.58 4.93
N LEU A 66 -16.31 -10.33 5.10
CA LEU A 66 -16.00 -9.24 4.17
C LEU A 66 -14.48 -8.99 4.10
N SER A 67 -13.81 -8.90 5.25
CA SER A 67 -12.35 -8.72 5.32
C SER A 67 -11.61 -9.84 4.59
N GLN A 68 -12.01 -11.09 4.82
CA GLN A 68 -11.40 -12.23 4.16
C GLN A 68 -11.62 -12.20 2.64
N GLN A 69 -12.83 -11.93 2.18
CA GLN A 69 -13.13 -11.86 0.75
C GLN A 69 -12.37 -10.71 0.06
N LEU A 70 -12.22 -9.56 0.72
CA LEU A 70 -11.44 -8.43 0.19
C LEU A 70 -9.95 -8.76 0.11
N GLN A 71 -9.40 -9.48 1.09
CA GLN A 71 -8.00 -9.91 1.04
C GLN A 71 -7.76 -10.94 -0.06
N ASP A 72 -8.66 -11.90 -0.24
CA ASP A 72 -8.56 -12.91 -1.29
C ASP A 72 -8.69 -12.29 -2.67
N TRP A 73 -9.66 -11.39 -2.85
CA TRP A 73 -9.81 -10.58 -4.05
C TRP A 73 -8.54 -9.75 -4.33
N ALA A 74 -7.99 -9.07 -3.31
CA ALA A 74 -6.78 -8.27 -3.47
C ALA A 74 -5.57 -9.11 -3.90
N ARG A 75 -5.42 -10.33 -3.35
CA ARG A 75 -4.35 -11.25 -3.78
C ARG A 75 -4.43 -11.59 -5.27
N GLU A 76 -5.64 -11.77 -5.79
CA GLU A 76 -5.87 -12.07 -7.21
C GLU A 76 -5.60 -10.87 -8.12
N GLN A 77 -5.87 -9.65 -7.61
CA GLN A 77 -5.64 -8.42 -8.38
C GLN A 77 -4.15 -8.05 -8.47
N PHE A 78 -3.34 -8.40 -7.48
CA PHE A 78 -1.92 -8.07 -7.50
C PHE A 78 -1.13 -9.04 -8.39
N SER A 79 -0.71 -8.52 -9.53
CA SER A 79 0.11 -9.25 -10.48
C SER A 79 1.47 -9.61 -9.87
N GLN A 80 1.81 -10.90 -9.91
CA GLN A 80 3.14 -11.36 -9.53
C GLN A 80 4.25 -10.74 -10.38
N GLU A 81 3.94 -10.37 -11.63
CA GLU A 81 4.85 -9.66 -12.52
C GLU A 81 5.13 -8.25 -12.04
N ASP A 82 4.10 -7.51 -11.59
CA ASP A 82 4.24 -6.14 -11.11
C ASP A 82 4.99 -6.10 -9.78
N LEU A 83 4.73 -7.06 -8.88
CA LEU A 83 5.49 -7.20 -7.64
C LEU A 83 6.97 -7.49 -7.92
N THR A 84 7.27 -8.38 -8.85
CA THR A 84 8.64 -8.70 -9.27
C THR A 84 9.30 -7.51 -9.97
N ALA A 85 8.54 -6.75 -10.77
CA ALA A 85 9.05 -5.54 -11.40
C ALA A 85 9.39 -4.45 -10.37
N ALA A 86 8.56 -4.28 -9.33
CA ALA A 86 8.82 -3.36 -8.23
C ALA A 86 10.11 -3.74 -7.48
N GLU A 87 10.24 -5.00 -7.10
CA GLU A 87 11.44 -5.55 -6.44
C GLU A 87 12.69 -5.32 -7.30
N SER A 88 12.66 -5.73 -8.57
CA SER A 88 13.77 -5.57 -9.50
C SER A 88 14.17 -4.11 -9.67
N TRP A 89 13.19 -3.20 -9.70
CA TRP A 89 13.46 -1.77 -9.79
C TRP A 89 14.12 -1.24 -8.51
N VAL A 90 13.66 -1.64 -7.32
CA VAL A 90 14.27 -1.26 -6.05
C VAL A 90 15.70 -1.77 -5.96
N HIS A 91 15.95 -3.00 -6.36
CA HIS A 91 17.30 -3.55 -6.44
C HIS A 91 18.22 -2.71 -7.33
N LYS A 92 17.74 -2.28 -8.49
CA LYS A 92 18.51 -1.45 -9.42
C LYS A 92 18.82 -0.05 -8.88
N GLU A 93 17.85 0.59 -8.23
CA GLU A 93 17.98 1.97 -7.77
C GLU A 93 18.72 2.09 -6.42
N PHE A 94 18.62 1.07 -5.56
CA PHE A 94 19.16 1.07 -4.20
C PHE A 94 20.18 -0.06 -3.97
N SER A 95 21.05 -0.32 -4.93
CA SER A 95 21.94 -1.47 -5.00
C SER A 95 23.13 -1.46 -4.00
N GLN A 96 22.94 -0.99 -2.79
CA GLN A 96 23.96 -1.14 -1.74
C GLN A 96 23.84 -2.52 -1.08
N THR A 97 24.96 -3.19 -0.88
CA THR A 97 25.07 -4.62 -0.54
C THR A 97 24.41 -5.02 0.80
N ASP A 98 24.13 -4.08 1.70
CA ASP A 98 23.52 -4.30 3.01
C ASP A 98 22.27 -3.46 3.27
N SER A 99 21.61 -3.03 2.19
CA SER A 99 20.39 -2.23 2.32
C SER A 99 19.32 -2.97 3.11
N ARG A 100 18.64 -2.24 4.00
CA ARG A 100 17.44 -2.68 4.70
C ARG A 100 16.35 -1.68 4.41
N PHE A 101 15.16 -2.19 4.18
CA PHE A 101 14.01 -1.38 3.81
C PHE A 101 12.94 -1.37 4.89
N ALA A 102 12.22 -0.27 4.98
CA ALA A 102 10.93 -0.19 5.62
C ALA A 102 9.87 -0.09 4.52
N VAL A 103 9.02 -1.10 4.40
CA VAL A 103 7.88 -1.11 3.48
C VAL A 103 6.65 -0.68 4.25
N ARG A 104 5.98 0.37 3.77
CA ARG A 104 4.89 1.03 4.51
C ARG A 104 3.77 1.42 3.56
N SER A 105 2.54 1.28 4.00
CA SER A 105 1.40 1.93 3.34
C SER A 105 1.48 3.45 3.48
N SER A 106 0.94 4.16 2.50
CA SER A 106 0.73 5.60 2.54
C SER A 106 -0.65 5.89 1.97
N ALA A 107 -1.69 5.43 2.69
CA ALA A 107 -3.06 5.61 2.27
C ALA A 107 -3.54 7.05 2.53
N THR A 108 -4.34 7.60 1.61
CA THR A 108 -4.95 8.93 1.77
C THR A 108 -5.96 8.98 2.91
N ILE A 109 -6.53 7.83 3.25
CA ILE A 109 -7.51 7.66 4.31
C ILE A 109 -6.90 7.83 5.72
N GLU A 110 -5.58 7.63 5.88
CA GLU A 110 -4.89 7.78 7.17
C GLU A 110 -4.92 9.23 7.71
N ASP A 111 -5.08 10.20 6.83
CA ASP A 111 -5.02 11.64 7.14
C ASP A 111 -6.41 12.30 7.23
N GLY A 112 -7.49 11.52 7.14
CA GLY A 112 -8.86 12.02 7.26
C GLY A 112 -9.14 12.61 8.64
N LYS A 113 -9.73 13.80 8.69
CA LYS A 113 -10.06 14.55 9.93
C LYS A 113 -11.05 13.83 10.87
N ALA A 114 -11.67 12.74 10.42
CA ALA A 114 -12.76 12.07 11.15
C ALA A 114 -12.31 10.83 11.94
N SER A 115 -11.19 10.21 11.59
CA SER A 115 -10.71 9.04 12.30
C SER A 115 -9.19 8.89 12.12
N SER A 116 -8.48 8.70 13.23
CA SER A 116 -7.04 8.44 13.19
C SER A 116 -6.81 6.96 12.90
N PHE A 117 -6.51 6.62 11.66
CA PHE A 117 -6.06 5.29 11.25
C PHE A 117 -4.58 5.04 11.56
N THR A 118 -4.00 5.86 12.44
CA THR A 118 -2.59 5.77 12.82
C THR A 118 -2.30 4.41 13.45
N GLY A 119 -1.43 3.64 12.80
CA GLY A 119 -0.98 2.33 13.31
C GLY A 119 -1.86 1.13 12.90
N GLN A 120 -2.94 1.33 12.15
CA GLN A 120 -3.81 0.22 11.70
C GLN A 120 -3.25 -0.55 10.51
N PHE A 121 -2.37 0.08 9.73
CA PHE A 121 -1.75 -0.55 8.56
C PHE A 121 -0.36 -1.07 8.88
N GLU A 122 -0.07 -2.27 8.40
CA GLU A 122 1.16 -2.96 8.70
C GLU A 122 2.39 -2.24 8.12
N THR A 123 3.45 -2.20 8.91
CA THR A 123 4.77 -1.73 8.49
C THR A 123 5.74 -2.89 8.57
N GLN A 124 6.34 -3.26 7.44
CA GLN A 124 7.39 -4.26 7.38
C GLN A 124 8.74 -3.57 7.56
N LEU A 125 9.42 -3.83 8.67
CA LEU A 125 10.73 -3.26 8.99
C LEU A 125 11.85 -4.25 8.73
N ASN A 126 13.06 -3.71 8.51
CA ASN A 126 14.28 -4.51 8.33
C ASN A 126 14.21 -5.51 7.18
N VAL A 127 13.45 -5.19 6.15
CA VAL A 127 13.25 -6.04 4.97
C VAL A 127 14.54 -6.10 4.15
N LYS A 128 14.99 -7.31 3.85
CA LYS A 128 16.11 -7.53 2.94
C LYS A 128 15.66 -7.31 1.48
N PRO A 129 16.59 -7.01 0.56
CA PRO A 129 16.25 -6.86 -0.86
C PRO A 129 15.45 -8.03 -1.43
N ASP A 130 15.85 -9.26 -1.14
CA ASP A 130 15.21 -10.51 -1.58
C ASP A 130 13.86 -10.84 -0.91
N GLY A 131 13.43 -10.05 0.07
CA GLY A 131 12.14 -10.16 0.74
C GLY A 131 11.17 -9.01 0.42
N LEU A 132 11.54 -8.13 -0.51
CA LEU A 132 10.74 -6.95 -0.83
C LEU A 132 9.39 -7.30 -1.44
N LYS A 133 9.34 -8.30 -2.29
CA LYS A 133 8.10 -8.75 -2.96
C LYS A 133 7.05 -9.18 -1.94
N GLU A 134 7.42 -10.03 -1.01
CA GLU A 134 6.56 -10.52 0.07
C GLU A 134 6.14 -9.39 1.00
N ALA A 135 7.07 -8.49 1.34
CA ALA A 135 6.79 -7.35 2.20
C ALA A 135 5.83 -6.34 1.54
N ILE A 136 5.97 -6.08 0.24
CA ILE A 136 5.05 -5.23 -0.52
C ILE A 136 3.67 -5.88 -0.54
N GLN A 137 3.58 -7.17 -0.85
CA GLN A 137 2.31 -7.89 -0.88
C GLN A 137 1.62 -7.89 0.49
N ALA A 138 2.34 -8.18 1.57
CA ALA A 138 1.81 -8.13 2.92
C ALA A 138 1.28 -6.73 3.28
N THR A 139 2.03 -5.68 2.94
CA THR A 139 1.61 -4.30 3.17
C THR A 139 0.35 -3.94 2.39
N LEU A 140 0.21 -4.41 1.14
CA LEU A 140 -0.99 -4.18 0.33
C LEU A 140 -2.22 -4.91 0.91
N LEU A 141 -2.05 -6.15 1.38
CA LEU A 141 -3.13 -6.92 2.00
C LEU A 141 -3.55 -6.34 3.35
N SER A 142 -2.64 -5.68 4.08
CA SER A 142 -2.95 -5.02 5.34
C SER A 142 -3.86 -3.79 5.19
N LEU A 143 -4.23 -3.40 3.98
CA LEU A 143 -5.23 -2.36 3.74
C LEU A 143 -6.68 -2.84 3.98
N TYR A 144 -6.90 -4.14 4.13
CA TYR A 144 -8.22 -4.75 4.27
C TYR A 144 -8.45 -5.56 5.58
N PRO A 145 -7.89 -5.15 6.74
CA PRO A 145 -8.19 -5.83 8.00
C PRO A 145 -9.59 -5.43 8.51
N GLU A 146 -10.21 -6.25 9.32
CA GLU A 146 -11.50 -5.93 9.97
C GLU A 146 -11.48 -4.56 10.65
N SER A 147 -10.38 -4.24 11.34
CA SER A 147 -10.21 -2.97 12.04
C SER A 147 -10.24 -1.74 11.11
N ALA A 148 -9.87 -1.88 9.84
CA ALA A 148 -9.94 -0.79 8.87
C ALA A 148 -11.32 -0.70 8.20
N LEU A 149 -12.13 -1.74 8.27
CA LEU A 149 -13.46 -1.82 7.65
C LEU A 149 -14.60 -1.37 8.60
N THR A 150 -14.29 -1.15 9.89
CA THR A 150 -15.28 -0.72 10.92
C THR A 150 -15.53 0.78 10.94
N TYR A 151 -14.89 1.55 10.07
CA TYR A 151 -14.98 3.01 9.95
C TYR A 151 -15.44 3.40 8.56
#